data_74f9e70f2024dbc656034d5aa3e1c763
#
_entry.id   74f9e70f2024dbc656034d5aa3e1c763
#
_cell.length_a   1.000
_cell.length_b   1.000
_cell.length_c   1.000
_cell.angle_alpha   90.00
_cell.angle_beta   90.00
_cell.angle_gamma   90.00
#
_symmetry.space_group_name_H-M   'P 1'
#
loop_
_entity.id
_entity.type
_entity.pdbx_description
1 polymer ?
#
loop_
_entity_poly.entity_id
_entity_poly.type
_entity_poly.pdbx_seq_one_letter_code
_entity_poly.pdbx_strand_id
1 'polypeptide(L)'
;MLVVSNIELPTNLHAMKPTAFLNSSIKDFTLNLNNDYRYLKTGYYVSVHAEVLGNRVIPSSESIIDASRTPILLLKASKAKIPTLPYLVTGSVKKIISELGFPLVVFAVNPFCYDGFRIAQNRSALYRAVKSLSMNYKFAVCAQPLKGEMVSFKSVFGKCEMEGEVANISMKVFEVFRLPICKLHVQKVGKEAYLCGLQPLRMEEVLPADLEMASEEVSRMSRKGEHLVG
;
A
#
# COMPACT_ATOMS: atom_id res chain seq x y z
N MET A 1 17.41 -16.43 -4.69
CA MET A 1 16.54 -15.28 -4.30
C MET A 1 17.01 -14.74 -2.96
N LEU A 2 17.31 -13.47 -2.88
CA LEU A 2 17.69 -12.77 -1.66
C LEU A 2 16.46 -12.13 -1.00
N VAL A 3 16.18 -12.46 0.25
CA VAL A 3 15.14 -11.79 1.04
C VAL A 3 15.77 -10.68 1.86
N VAL A 4 15.30 -9.45 1.71
CA VAL A 4 15.73 -8.30 2.51
C VAL A 4 14.56 -7.85 3.37
N SER A 5 14.70 -7.93 4.70
CA SER A 5 13.58 -7.69 5.61
C SER A 5 13.97 -6.92 6.86
N ASN A 6 13.10 -5.98 7.28
CA ASN A 6 13.14 -5.39 8.61
C ASN A 6 12.17 -6.10 9.58
N ILE A 7 11.42 -7.08 9.10
CA ILE A 7 10.50 -7.91 9.88
C ILE A 7 11.22 -9.23 10.20
N GLU A 8 11.11 -9.70 11.42
CA GLU A 8 11.71 -10.98 11.83
C GLU A 8 10.81 -12.13 11.40
N LEU A 9 11.20 -12.81 10.31
CA LEU A 9 10.49 -13.98 9.83
C LEU A 9 10.76 -15.18 10.75
N PRO A 10 9.75 -15.99 11.08
CA PRO A 10 9.98 -17.22 11.84
C PRO A 10 10.80 -18.20 11.00
N THR A 11 11.90 -18.67 11.57
CA THR A 11 12.77 -19.78 11.19
C THR A 11 13.14 -20.00 9.71
N ASN A 12 14.35 -20.54 9.48
CA ASN A 12 14.90 -21.15 8.25
C ASN A 12 15.03 -20.27 6.99
N LEU A 13 14.43 -19.10 6.93
CA LEU A 13 14.63 -18.15 5.84
C LEU A 13 15.69 -17.13 6.27
N HIS A 14 16.88 -17.25 5.69
CA HIS A 14 17.92 -16.25 5.88
C HIS A 14 17.50 -14.92 5.23
N ALA A 15 16.91 -14.04 6.02
CA ALA A 15 16.62 -12.67 5.60
C ALA A 15 17.80 -11.75 5.96
N MET A 16 18.30 -11.04 4.97
CA MET A 16 19.31 -10.00 5.20
C MET A 16 18.64 -8.76 5.77
N LYS A 17 19.28 -8.14 6.78
CA LYS A 17 18.80 -6.85 7.28
C LYS A 17 18.97 -5.74 6.22
N PRO A 18 18.03 -4.79 6.11
CA PRO A 18 18.09 -3.72 5.09
C PRO A 18 19.40 -2.93 5.11
N THR A 19 19.92 -2.61 6.31
CA THR A 19 21.18 -1.89 6.47
C THR A 19 22.38 -2.66 5.92
N ALA A 20 22.41 -3.98 6.08
CA ALA A 20 23.46 -4.82 5.52
C ALA A 20 23.37 -4.86 3.98
N PHE A 21 22.15 -5.00 3.44
CA PHE A 21 21.92 -5.00 2.00
C PHE A 21 22.32 -3.67 1.33
N LEU A 22 21.93 -2.54 1.93
CA LEU A 22 22.25 -1.19 1.40
C LEU A 22 23.77 -0.90 1.40
N ASN A 23 24.58 -1.65 2.14
CA ASN A 23 26.03 -1.57 2.15
C ASN A 23 26.69 -2.74 1.38
N SER A 24 25.95 -3.43 0.53
CA SER A 24 26.43 -4.57 -0.25
C SER A 24 26.35 -4.32 -1.75
N SER A 25 27.05 -5.15 -2.53
CA SER A 25 26.96 -5.17 -3.99
C SER A 25 26.39 -6.50 -4.49
N ILE A 26 25.53 -7.15 -3.67
CA ILE A 26 24.97 -8.45 -3.99
C ILE A 26 24.02 -8.35 -5.18
N LYS A 27 24.26 -9.20 -6.20
CA LYS A 27 23.42 -9.31 -7.38
C LYS A 27 22.60 -10.58 -7.32
N ASP A 28 21.31 -10.45 -7.02
CA ASP A 28 20.34 -11.55 -7.01
C ASP A 28 18.92 -10.99 -7.15
N PHE A 29 17.97 -11.85 -7.53
CA PHE A 29 16.56 -11.50 -7.43
C PHE A 29 16.22 -11.15 -5.98
N THR A 30 15.81 -9.91 -5.73
CA THR A 30 15.60 -9.36 -4.39
C THR A 30 14.11 -9.31 -4.05
N LEU A 31 13.72 -9.99 -2.99
CA LEU A 31 12.42 -9.81 -2.35
C LEU A 31 12.58 -8.85 -1.18
N ASN A 32 12.03 -7.65 -1.33
CA ASN A 32 12.05 -6.61 -0.32
C ASN A 32 10.80 -6.74 0.56
N LEU A 33 10.95 -7.30 1.75
CA LEU A 33 9.88 -7.51 2.72
C LEU A 33 10.02 -6.55 3.90
N ASN A 34 9.50 -5.35 3.72
CA ASN A 34 9.50 -4.30 4.74
C ASN A 34 8.08 -3.90 5.14
N ASN A 35 7.88 -3.46 6.37
CA ASN A 35 6.57 -2.97 6.82
C ASN A 35 6.23 -1.57 6.27
N ASP A 36 7.23 -0.78 5.91
CA ASP A 36 7.07 0.61 5.45
C ASP A 36 7.86 0.89 4.18
N TYR A 37 7.14 1.01 3.07
CA TYR A 37 7.69 1.30 1.74
C TYR A 37 7.59 2.77 1.34
N ARG A 38 7.11 3.66 2.19
CA ARG A 38 6.93 5.07 1.81
C ARG A 38 8.23 5.69 1.28
N TYR A 39 8.07 6.68 0.42
CA TYR A 39 9.17 7.46 -0.13
C TYR A 39 10.13 7.94 0.99
N LEU A 40 11.43 7.78 0.78
CA LEU A 40 12.53 8.03 1.72
C LEU A 40 12.58 7.12 2.95
N LYS A 41 11.77 6.07 3.05
CA LYS A 41 11.90 5.03 4.08
C LYS A 41 12.79 3.89 3.61
N THR A 42 13.25 3.08 4.56
CA THR A 42 14.19 1.98 4.30
C THR A 42 13.67 1.02 3.23
N GLY A 43 12.38 0.65 3.28
CA GLY A 43 11.78 -0.22 2.26
C GLY A 43 11.85 0.35 0.84
N TYR A 44 11.71 1.67 0.67
CA TYR A 44 11.91 2.32 -0.62
C TYR A 44 13.37 2.24 -1.08
N TYR A 45 14.32 2.58 -0.19
CA TYR A 45 15.73 2.54 -0.53
C TYR A 45 16.24 1.15 -0.88
N VAL A 46 15.73 0.10 -0.25
CA VAL A 46 16.06 -1.29 -0.60
C VAL A 46 15.70 -1.59 -2.06
N SER A 47 14.51 -1.18 -2.51
CA SER A 47 14.12 -1.38 -3.91
C SER A 47 14.97 -0.57 -4.88
N VAL A 48 15.21 0.72 -4.59
CA VAL A 48 16.07 1.58 -5.42
C VAL A 48 17.49 1.02 -5.50
N HIS A 49 18.08 0.60 -4.37
CA HIS A 49 19.42 0.03 -4.33
C HIS A 49 19.52 -1.26 -5.17
N ALA A 50 18.53 -2.15 -5.03
CA ALA A 50 18.46 -3.36 -5.84
C ALA A 50 18.42 -3.03 -7.34
N GLU A 51 17.58 -2.08 -7.76
CA GLU A 51 17.46 -1.64 -9.16
C GLU A 51 18.75 -1.02 -9.70
N VAL A 52 19.43 -0.19 -8.90
CA VAL A 52 20.73 0.41 -9.27
C VAL A 52 21.81 -0.67 -9.45
N LEU A 53 21.77 -1.75 -8.67
CA LEU A 53 22.67 -2.91 -8.85
C LEU A 53 22.31 -3.76 -10.08
N GLY A 54 21.18 -3.48 -10.74
CA GLY A 54 20.65 -4.27 -11.85
C GLY A 54 19.89 -5.51 -11.39
N ASN A 55 19.50 -5.60 -10.14
CA ASN A 55 18.70 -6.69 -9.59
C ASN A 55 17.23 -6.54 -10.00
N ARG A 56 16.58 -7.65 -10.34
CA ARG A 56 15.12 -7.69 -10.32
C ARG A 56 14.64 -7.64 -8.87
N VAL A 57 13.67 -6.78 -8.56
CA VAL A 57 13.18 -6.59 -7.19
C VAL A 57 11.65 -6.58 -7.11
N ILE A 58 11.12 -7.08 -6.02
CA ILE A 58 9.69 -7.02 -5.65
C ILE A 58 9.59 -6.45 -4.23
N PRO A 59 8.83 -5.35 -4.07
CA PRO A 59 8.24 -4.48 -5.09
C PRO A 59 9.31 -3.61 -5.77
N SER A 60 9.04 -3.15 -6.99
CA SER A 60 9.87 -2.14 -7.65
C SER A 60 9.67 -0.76 -7.00
N SER A 61 10.64 0.13 -7.16
CA SER A 61 10.51 1.51 -6.68
C SER A 61 9.34 2.25 -7.33
N GLU A 62 9.07 2.00 -8.61
CA GLU A 62 7.89 2.53 -9.31
C GLU A 62 6.58 2.04 -8.68
N SER A 63 6.44 0.74 -8.43
CA SER A 63 5.26 0.16 -7.79
C SER A 63 5.01 0.74 -6.41
N ILE A 64 6.06 0.96 -5.63
CA ILE A 64 5.99 1.60 -4.32
C ILE A 64 5.44 3.03 -4.42
N ILE A 65 6.01 3.83 -5.34
CA ILE A 65 5.58 5.22 -5.55
C ILE A 65 4.12 5.28 -6.00
N ASP A 66 3.73 4.44 -6.92
CA ASP A 66 2.37 4.41 -7.45
C ASP A 66 1.33 4.00 -6.40
N ALA A 67 1.64 2.96 -5.61
CA ALA A 67 0.76 2.49 -4.56
C ALA A 67 0.62 3.49 -3.40
N SER A 68 1.69 4.25 -3.09
CA SER A 68 1.69 5.22 -1.98
C SER A 68 0.96 6.52 -2.30
N ARG A 69 0.63 6.78 -3.57
CA ARG A 69 -0.09 7.98 -4.02
C ARG A 69 -1.54 7.62 -4.34
N THR A 70 -2.45 7.93 -3.45
CA THR A 70 -3.88 7.55 -3.59
C THR A 70 -4.46 7.80 -4.98
N PRO A 71 -4.26 8.95 -5.67
CA PRO A 71 -4.80 9.14 -7.01
C PRO A 71 -4.24 8.18 -8.05
N ILE A 72 -2.95 7.86 -7.97
CA ILE A 72 -2.29 6.93 -8.90
C ILE A 72 -2.70 5.49 -8.58
N LEU A 73 -2.76 5.14 -7.29
CA LEU A 73 -3.31 3.87 -6.82
C LEU A 73 -4.69 3.61 -7.44
N LEU A 74 -5.62 4.56 -7.29
CA LEU A 74 -6.99 4.43 -7.79
C LEU A 74 -7.06 4.37 -9.31
N LEU A 75 -6.25 5.18 -10.01
CA LEU A 75 -6.18 5.16 -11.48
C LEU A 75 -5.67 3.80 -12.00
N LYS A 76 -4.56 3.28 -11.44
CA LYS A 76 -4.01 1.98 -11.84
C LYS A 76 -4.96 0.84 -11.45
N ALA A 77 -5.58 0.91 -10.28
CA ALA A 77 -6.59 -0.05 -9.83
C ALA A 77 -7.79 -0.10 -10.79
N SER A 78 -8.34 1.06 -11.16
CA SER A 78 -9.45 1.14 -12.11
C SER A 78 -9.09 0.55 -13.48
N LYS A 79 -7.89 0.84 -13.99
CA LYS A 79 -7.39 0.21 -15.24
C LYS A 79 -7.27 -1.30 -15.14
N ALA A 80 -6.93 -1.82 -13.97
CA ALA A 80 -6.86 -3.26 -13.67
C ALA A 80 -8.23 -3.87 -13.30
N LYS A 81 -9.34 -3.13 -13.49
CA LYS A 81 -10.72 -3.55 -13.16
C LYS A 81 -10.90 -3.91 -11.66
N ILE A 82 -10.15 -3.27 -10.79
CA ILE A 82 -10.42 -3.27 -9.35
C ILE A 82 -11.48 -2.20 -9.09
N PRO A 83 -12.60 -2.52 -8.40
CA PRO A 83 -13.65 -1.54 -8.13
C PRO A 83 -13.13 -0.35 -7.32
N THR A 84 -13.40 0.86 -7.81
CA THR A 84 -13.09 2.13 -7.13
C THR A 84 -14.28 3.07 -7.21
N LEU A 85 -14.44 3.96 -6.25
CA LEU A 85 -15.42 5.04 -6.32
C LEU A 85 -14.85 6.23 -7.11
N PRO A 86 -15.71 7.11 -7.64
CA PRO A 86 -15.27 8.40 -8.18
C PRO A 86 -14.45 9.17 -7.16
N TYR A 87 -13.44 9.88 -7.61
CA TYR A 87 -12.59 10.67 -6.74
C TYR A 87 -12.21 12.01 -7.37
N LEU A 88 -11.87 12.97 -6.53
CA LEU A 88 -11.46 14.31 -6.92
C LEU A 88 -10.13 14.66 -6.23
N VAL A 89 -9.17 15.12 -7.03
CA VAL A 89 -7.86 15.58 -6.53
C VAL A 89 -7.83 17.12 -6.59
N THR A 90 -7.86 17.77 -5.43
CA THR A 90 -7.85 19.23 -5.35
C THR A 90 -7.53 19.71 -3.93
N GLY A 91 -7.06 20.95 -3.80
CA GLY A 91 -6.98 21.65 -2.51
C GLY A 91 -8.23 22.50 -2.21
N SER A 92 -9.18 22.60 -3.15
CA SER A 92 -10.35 23.48 -3.03
C SER A 92 -11.51 22.78 -2.34
N VAL A 93 -11.78 23.15 -1.10
CA VAL A 93 -12.95 22.67 -0.33
C VAL A 93 -14.27 22.96 -1.05
N LYS A 94 -14.39 24.13 -1.68
CA LYS A 94 -15.60 24.49 -2.44
C LYS A 94 -15.85 23.50 -3.57
N LYS A 95 -14.81 23.16 -4.34
CA LYS A 95 -14.89 22.23 -5.45
C LYS A 95 -15.23 20.81 -4.98
N ILE A 96 -14.66 20.36 -3.85
CA ILE A 96 -15.00 19.05 -3.28
C ILE A 96 -16.50 18.98 -2.94
N ILE A 97 -17.04 20.02 -2.29
CA ILE A 97 -18.46 20.05 -1.90
C ILE A 97 -19.36 20.07 -3.12
N SER A 98 -19.05 20.89 -4.13
CA SER A 98 -19.90 21.03 -5.32
C SER A 98 -19.96 19.77 -6.18
N GLU A 99 -18.87 18.99 -6.23
CA GLU A 99 -18.80 17.82 -7.10
C GLU A 99 -19.16 16.50 -6.40
N LEU A 100 -18.85 16.37 -5.09
CA LEU A 100 -19.02 15.09 -4.41
C LEU A 100 -20.10 15.09 -3.30
N GLY A 101 -20.42 16.27 -2.73
CA GLY A 101 -21.36 16.37 -1.61
C GLY A 101 -20.81 15.79 -0.30
N PHE A 102 -21.69 15.41 0.60
CA PHE A 102 -21.37 14.76 1.89
C PHE A 102 -22.18 13.48 2.07
N PRO A 103 -21.70 12.50 2.86
CA PRO A 103 -20.41 12.45 3.56
C PRO A 103 -19.24 12.09 2.63
N LEU A 104 -18.01 12.40 3.09
CA LEU A 104 -16.78 12.22 2.32
C LEU A 104 -15.71 11.46 3.09
N VAL A 105 -14.86 10.72 2.39
CA VAL A 105 -13.58 10.28 2.88
C VAL A 105 -12.46 11.02 2.12
N VAL A 106 -11.45 11.48 2.84
CA VAL A 106 -10.37 12.32 2.32
C VAL A 106 -9.03 11.68 2.66
N PHE A 107 -8.20 11.49 1.65
CA PHE A 107 -6.84 10.93 1.75
C PHE A 107 -5.80 12.00 1.43
N ALA A 108 -4.63 11.87 2.04
CA ALA A 108 -3.47 12.66 1.65
C ALA A 108 -2.97 12.20 0.27
N VAL A 109 -2.48 13.14 -0.53
CA VAL A 109 -1.77 12.88 -1.80
C VAL A 109 -0.26 12.90 -1.60
N ASN A 110 0.20 13.68 -0.62
CA ASN A 110 1.63 13.82 -0.38
C ASN A 110 2.20 12.60 0.40
N PRO A 111 3.44 12.17 0.07
CA PRO A 111 4.03 10.99 0.69
C PRO A 111 4.51 11.21 2.14
N PHE A 112 4.49 12.43 2.63
CA PHE A 112 4.95 12.78 3.98
C PHE A 112 3.83 12.77 5.03
N CYS A 113 2.57 12.69 4.60
CA CYS A 113 1.45 12.57 5.52
C CYS A 113 1.29 11.11 5.96
N TYR A 114 1.40 10.88 7.26
CA TYR A 114 1.32 9.55 7.86
C TYR A 114 -0.10 9.15 8.24
N ASP A 115 -0.99 10.11 8.31
CA ASP A 115 -2.41 9.88 8.61
C ASP A 115 -3.12 9.30 7.39
N GLY A 116 -3.83 8.18 7.57
CA GLY A 116 -4.49 7.49 6.48
C GLY A 116 -5.53 8.32 5.77
N PHE A 117 -6.66 8.45 6.43
CA PHE A 117 -7.78 9.20 5.90
C PHE A 117 -8.54 9.94 7.00
N ARG A 118 -9.40 10.85 6.59
CA ARG A 118 -10.36 11.51 7.47
C ARG A 118 -11.76 11.41 6.87
N ILE A 119 -12.75 11.16 7.71
CA ILE A 119 -14.15 11.21 7.33
C ILE A 119 -14.66 12.63 7.62
N ALA A 120 -15.36 13.23 6.64
CA ALA A 120 -15.96 14.54 6.74
C ALA A 120 -17.47 14.44 6.53
N GLN A 121 -18.24 14.66 7.58
CA GLN A 121 -19.71 14.65 7.55
C GLN A 121 -20.30 16.01 7.18
N ASN A 122 -19.50 17.07 7.27
CA ASN A 122 -19.93 18.44 7.04
C ASN A 122 -18.75 19.34 6.62
N ARG A 123 -19.07 20.57 6.26
CA ARG A 123 -18.11 21.56 5.77
C ARG A 123 -16.97 21.83 6.75
N SER A 124 -17.25 21.96 8.05
CA SER A 124 -16.22 22.23 9.06
C SER A 124 -15.26 21.07 9.22
N ALA A 125 -15.76 19.83 9.23
CA ALA A 125 -14.93 18.61 9.25
C ALA A 125 -14.06 18.52 7.99
N LEU A 126 -14.61 18.85 6.81
CA LEU A 126 -13.86 18.85 5.56
C LEU A 126 -12.72 19.88 5.57
N TYR A 127 -12.95 21.10 6.06
CA TYR A 127 -11.88 22.10 6.19
C TYR A 127 -10.73 21.60 7.08
N ARG A 128 -11.05 21.00 8.23
CA ARG A 128 -10.03 20.38 9.11
C ARG A 128 -9.28 19.25 8.44
N ALA A 129 -10.00 18.36 7.75
CA ALA A 129 -9.40 17.25 7.01
C ALA A 129 -8.45 17.73 5.91
N VAL A 130 -8.89 18.66 5.06
CA VAL A 130 -8.07 19.23 4.00
C VAL A 130 -6.85 19.94 4.58
N LYS A 131 -7.01 20.79 5.61
CA LYS A 131 -5.91 21.49 6.25
C LYS A 131 -4.84 20.51 6.79
N SER A 132 -5.27 19.46 7.48
CA SER A 132 -4.37 18.45 8.06
C SER A 132 -3.65 17.65 6.97
N LEU A 133 -4.41 17.03 6.05
CA LEU A 133 -3.88 16.11 5.05
C LEU A 133 -3.11 16.78 3.91
N SER A 134 -3.34 18.07 3.68
CA SER A 134 -2.62 18.87 2.68
C SER A 134 -1.37 19.57 3.22
N MET A 135 -0.99 19.32 4.46
CA MET A 135 0.07 20.07 5.14
C MET A 135 -0.19 21.59 5.08
N ASN A 136 -1.33 22.01 5.63
CA ASN A 136 -1.76 23.40 5.65
C ASN A 136 -1.90 24.00 4.22
N TYR A 137 -2.66 23.31 3.37
CA TYR A 137 -2.98 23.70 1.97
C TYR A 137 -1.78 23.77 1.01
N LYS A 138 -0.62 23.19 1.36
CA LYS A 138 0.54 23.10 0.45
C LYS A 138 0.35 22.08 -0.65
N PHE A 139 -0.43 21.03 -0.39
CA PHE A 139 -0.68 19.94 -1.33
C PHE A 139 -2.19 19.78 -1.58
N ALA A 140 -2.52 19.09 -2.66
CA ALA A 140 -3.88 18.61 -2.88
C ALA A 140 -4.23 17.47 -1.91
N VAL A 141 -5.50 17.14 -1.84
CA VAL A 141 -6.03 15.92 -1.22
C VAL A 141 -6.78 15.11 -2.26
N CYS A 142 -7.00 13.83 -1.98
CA CYS A 142 -7.87 12.96 -2.77
C CYS A 142 -9.15 12.73 -1.97
N ALA A 143 -10.27 13.27 -2.43
CA ALA A 143 -11.58 13.12 -1.81
C ALA A 143 -12.43 12.11 -2.58
N GLN A 144 -13.20 11.29 -1.87
CA GLN A 144 -14.14 10.31 -2.42
C GLN A 144 -15.47 10.42 -1.66
N PRO A 145 -16.62 10.13 -2.29
CA PRO A 145 -17.88 10.01 -1.57
C PRO A 145 -17.81 8.84 -0.58
N LEU A 146 -18.34 9.04 0.62
CA LEU A 146 -18.52 7.96 1.60
C LEU A 146 -19.91 7.34 1.38
N LYS A 147 -19.93 6.17 0.73
CA LYS A 147 -21.18 5.45 0.38
C LYS A 147 -21.50 4.28 1.31
N GLY A 148 -20.50 3.81 2.06
CA GLY A 148 -20.65 2.65 2.93
C GLY A 148 -19.70 2.68 4.11
N GLU A 149 -19.52 1.52 4.72
CA GLU A 149 -18.62 1.35 5.85
C GLU A 149 -17.16 1.33 5.39
N MET A 150 -16.31 2.12 6.06
CA MET A 150 -14.86 2.08 5.86
C MET A 150 -14.24 0.92 6.64
N VAL A 151 -13.67 -0.02 5.92
CA VAL A 151 -12.96 -1.17 6.47
C VAL A 151 -11.48 -1.04 6.16
N SER A 152 -10.64 -1.25 7.17
CA SER A 152 -9.18 -1.27 7.05
C SER A 152 -8.66 -2.63 7.49
N PHE A 153 -7.86 -3.27 6.65
CA PHE A 153 -7.33 -4.61 6.92
C PHE A 153 -5.92 -4.76 6.38
N LYS A 154 -5.21 -5.76 6.89
CA LYS A 154 -3.86 -6.12 6.42
C LYS A 154 -3.94 -7.00 5.20
N SER A 155 -3.01 -6.77 4.26
CA SER A 155 -2.78 -7.60 3.09
C SER A 155 -1.34 -8.10 3.12
N VAL A 156 -1.16 -9.41 3.14
CA VAL A 156 0.14 -10.09 3.12
C VAL A 156 0.20 -10.92 1.83
N PHE A 157 1.00 -10.50 0.86
CA PHE A 157 1.05 -11.08 -0.48
C PHE A 157 -0.33 -11.23 -1.15
N GLY A 158 -1.21 -10.28 -0.91
CA GLY A 158 -2.59 -10.29 -1.39
C GLY A 158 -3.57 -11.10 -0.57
N LYS A 159 -3.12 -11.89 0.40
CA LYS A 159 -3.97 -12.63 1.35
C LYS A 159 -4.39 -11.71 2.50
N CYS A 160 -5.56 -11.94 3.04
CA CYS A 160 -6.09 -11.22 4.20
C CYS A 160 -7.11 -12.08 4.95
N GLU A 161 -7.49 -11.65 6.15
CA GLU A 161 -8.50 -12.33 6.99
C GLU A 161 -9.94 -12.09 6.49
N MET A 162 -10.12 -11.23 5.49
CA MET A 162 -11.42 -10.89 4.93
C MET A 162 -11.83 -11.88 3.85
N GLU A 163 -13.13 -11.97 3.58
CA GLU A 163 -13.72 -12.86 2.59
C GLU A 163 -14.41 -12.09 1.44
N GLY A 164 -14.78 -12.81 0.39
CA GLY A 164 -15.56 -12.30 -0.74
C GLY A 164 -14.83 -11.21 -1.54
N GLU A 165 -15.54 -10.14 -1.90
CA GLU A 165 -15.00 -9.06 -2.74
C GLU A 165 -13.82 -8.33 -2.10
N VAL A 166 -13.76 -8.25 -0.76
CA VAL A 166 -12.64 -7.63 -0.05
C VAL A 166 -11.35 -8.43 -0.25
N ALA A 167 -11.41 -9.76 -0.11
CA ALA A 167 -10.28 -10.64 -0.39
C ALA A 167 -9.85 -10.58 -1.86
N ASN A 168 -10.81 -10.53 -2.78
CA ASN A 168 -10.54 -10.37 -4.21
C ASN A 168 -9.81 -9.05 -4.52
N ILE A 169 -10.22 -7.94 -3.90
CA ILE A 169 -9.51 -6.64 -4.01
C ILE A 169 -8.09 -6.77 -3.48
N SER A 170 -7.88 -7.40 -2.32
CA SER A 170 -6.55 -7.62 -1.73
C SER A 170 -5.60 -8.34 -2.70
N MET A 171 -6.07 -9.44 -3.26
CA MET A 171 -5.30 -10.24 -4.22
C MET A 171 -4.95 -9.45 -5.49
N LYS A 172 -5.95 -8.78 -6.09
CA LYS A 172 -5.73 -7.96 -7.30
C LYS A 172 -4.80 -6.77 -7.05
N VAL A 173 -4.89 -6.11 -5.89
CA VAL A 173 -3.95 -5.04 -5.51
C VAL A 173 -2.52 -5.57 -5.46
N PHE A 174 -2.31 -6.75 -4.86
CA PHE A 174 -0.98 -7.38 -4.88
C PHE A 174 -0.53 -7.74 -6.30
N GLU A 175 -1.40 -8.24 -7.16
CA GLU A 175 -1.06 -8.53 -8.56
C GLU A 175 -0.60 -7.29 -9.33
N VAL A 176 -1.20 -6.13 -9.06
CA VAL A 176 -0.88 -4.87 -9.75
C VAL A 176 0.36 -4.20 -9.18
N PHE A 177 0.44 -4.08 -7.85
CA PHE A 177 1.47 -3.26 -7.19
C PHE A 177 2.60 -4.07 -6.58
N ARG A 178 2.44 -5.37 -6.41
CA ARG A 178 3.44 -6.29 -5.86
C ARG A 178 3.98 -5.90 -4.49
N LEU A 179 3.23 -5.13 -3.68
CA LEU A 179 3.61 -4.84 -2.31
C LEU A 179 3.36 -6.06 -1.41
N PRO A 180 4.40 -6.66 -0.82
CA PRO A 180 4.24 -7.89 -0.04
C PRO A 180 3.39 -7.70 1.22
N ILE A 181 3.53 -6.56 1.89
CA ILE A 181 2.80 -6.24 3.11
C ILE A 181 2.29 -4.80 3.04
N CYS A 182 1.00 -4.60 3.29
CA CYS A 182 0.40 -3.28 3.38
C CYS A 182 -0.94 -3.31 4.12
N LYS A 183 -1.48 -2.14 4.46
CA LYS A 183 -2.85 -1.97 4.93
C LYS A 183 -3.70 -1.40 3.81
N LEU A 184 -4.80 -2.06 3.51
CA LEU A 184 -5.76 -1.60 2.52
C LEU A 184 -6.97 -0.96 3.20
N HIS A 185 -7.52 0.05 2.54
CA HIS A 185 -8.75 0.73 2.92
C HIS A 185 -9.78 0.51 1.82
N VAL A 186 -10.92 -0.07 2.18
CA VAL A 186 -12.05 -0.28 1.28
C VAL A 186 -13.33 0.28 1.86
N GLN A 187 -14.29 0.64 1.00
CA GLN A 187 -15.66 0.87 1.40
C GLN A 187 -16.50 -0.35 1.07
N LYS A 188 -17.24 -0.87 2.05
CA LYS A 188 -18.25 -1.92 1.85
C LYS A 188 -19.62 -1.28 1.68
N VAL A 189 -20.27 -1.57 0.55
CA VAL A 189 -21.62 -1.10 0.22
C VAL A 189 -22.47 -2.33 -0.08
N GLY A 190 -23.17 -2.83 0.90
CA GLY A 190 -23.88 -4.10 0.78
C GLY A 190 -22.94 -5.27 0.52
N LYS A 191 -23.07 -5.93 -0.63
CA LYS A 191 -22.20 -7.04 -1.06
C LYS A 191 -20.96 -6.57 -1.85
N GLU A 192 -20.95 -5.32 -2.28
CA GLU A 192 -19.85 -4.75 -3.06
C GLU A 192 -18.77 -4.17 -2.15
N ALA A 193 -17.54 -4.13 -2.66
CA ALA A 193 -16.43 -3.47 -2.01
C ALA A 193 -15.66 -2.61 -3.03
N TYR A 194 -15.14 -1.47 -2.57
CA TYR A 194 -14.43 -0.50 -3.41
C TYR A 194 -13.10 -0.12 -2.75
N LEU A 195 -12.01 -0.24 -3.49
CA LEU A 195 -10.70 0.22 -3.03
C LEU A 195 -10.71 1.75 -2.87
N CYS A 196 -10.24 2.22 -1.72
CA CYS A 196 -10.19 3.64 -1.39
C CYS A 196 -8.78 4.17 -1.17
N GLY A 197 -7.88 3.34 -0.64
CA GLY A 197 -6.53 3.77 -0.31
C GLY A 197 -5.65 2.63 0.18
N LEU A 198 -4.37 2.94 0.35
CA LEU A 198 -3.35 2.02 0.87
C LEU A 198 -2.44 2.76 1.84
N GLN A 199 -2.00 2.06 2.88
CA GLN A 199 -1.05 2.55 3.87
C GLN A 199 0.03 1.51 4.19
N PRO A 200 1.21 1.93 4.67
CA PRO A 200 2.15 1.02 5.30
C PRO A 200 1.57 0.48 6.62
N LEU A 201 2.10 -0.65 7.06
CA LEU A 201 1.88 -1.15 8.42
C LEU A 201 2.85 -0.48 9.38
N ARG A 202 2.39 -0.24 10.61
CA ARG A 202 3.30 0.03 11.72
C ARG A 202 3.87 -1.30 12.20
N MET A 203 5.06 -1.29 12.78
CA MET A 203 5.69 -2.52 13.23
C MET A 203 4.84 -3.26 14.29
N GLU A 204 4.20 -2.51 15.19
CA GLU A 204 3.30 -3.06 16.21
C GLU A 204 2.00 -3.66 15.68
N GLU A 205 1.66 -3.39 14.42
CA GLU A 205 0.50 -3.97 13.74
C GLU A 205 0.81 -5.32 13.07
N VAL A 206 2.09 -5.66 12.94
CA VAL A 206 2.54 -6.94 12.36
C VAL A 206 2.41 -8.02 13.42
N LEU A 207 1.48 -8.94 13.23
CA LEU A 207 1.18 -10.03 14.15
C LEU A 207 1.93 -11.32 13.77
N PRO A 208 2.11 -12.28 14.69
CA PRO A 208 2.72 -13.58 14.38
C PRO A 208 2.08 -14.30 13.18
N ALA A 209 0.75 -14.26 13.06
CA ALA A 209 0.04 -14.87 11.92
C ALA A 209 0.41 -14.22 10.58
N ASP A 210 0.68 -12.90 10.53
CA ASP A 210 1.14 -12.22 9.33
C ASP A 210 2.55 -12.70 8.93
N LEU A 211 3.40 -12.98 9.93
CA LEU A 211 4.77 -13.47 9.74
C LEU A 211 4.79 -14.91 9.22
N GLU A 212 3.91 -15.77 9.74
CA GLU A 212 3.73 -17.13 9.26
C GLU A 212 3.27 -17.13 7.80
N MET A 213 2.24 -16.35 7.49
CA MET A 213 1.73 -16.19 6.12
C MET A 213 2.80 -15.65 5.17
N ALA A 214 3.58 -14.67 5.59
CA ALA A 214 4.68 -14.12 4.81
C ALA A 214 5.77 -15.18 4.57
N SER A 215 6.12 -15.95 5.59
CA SER A 215 7.12 -17.03 5.52
C SER A 215 6.74 -18.14 4.55
N GLU A 216 5.48 -18.55 4.55
CA GLU A 216 4.94 -19.53 3.59
C GLU A 216 5.05 -19.02 2.15
N GLU A 217 4.66 -17.75 1.89
CA GLU A 217 4.72 -17.19 0.56
C GLU A 217 6.16 -17.01 0.06
N VAL A 218 7.07 -16.56 0.93
CA VAL A 218 8.50 -16.50 0.62
C VAL A 218 9.05 -17.89 0.25
N SER A 219 8.72 -18.91 1.04
CA SER A 219 9.12 -20.29 0.77
C SER A 219 8.57 -20.79 -0.56
N ARG A 220 7.31 -20.46 -0.89
CA ARG A 220 6.68 -20.81 -2.17
C ARG A 220 7.37 -20.13 -3.36
N MET A 221 7.74 -18.86 -3.20
CA MET A 221 8.45 -18.09 -4.24
C MET A 221 9.87 -18.64 -4.46
N SER A 222 10.57 -19.04 -3.40
CA SER A 222 11.90 -19.62 -3.48
C SER A 222 11.91 -20.90 -4.30
N ARG A 223 10.98 -21.83 -4.01
CA ARG A 223 10.84 -23.10 -4.75
C ARG A 223 10.51 -22.91 -6.24
N LYS A 224 9.70 -21.90 -6.58
CA LYS A 224 9.38 -21.56 -7.97
C LYS A 224 10.57 -20.93 -8.71
N GLY A 225 11.44 -20.21 -8.00
CA GLY A 225 12.66 -19.62 -8.57
C GLY A 225 13.71 -20.66 -8.95
N GLU A 226 13.78 -21.79 -8.24
CA GLU A 226 14.70 -22.90 -8.56
C GLU A 226 14.34 -23.61 -9.89
N HIS A 227 13.07 -23.55 -10.32
CA HIS A 227 12.62 -24.13 -11.60
C HIS A 227 12.81 -23.22 -12.82
N LEU A 228 13.27 -21.96 -12.64
CA LEU A 228 13.50 -21.00 -13.73
C LEU A 228 14.98 -20.81 -14.07
N VAL A 229 15.88 -21.56 -13.44
CA VAL A 229 17.34 -21.52 -13.64
C VAL A 229 17.85 -22.87 -14.17
N GLY A 230 16.97 -23.74 -14.66
CA GLY A 230 17.28 -24.99 -15.33
C GLY A 230 17.17 -24.90 -16.85
#